data_58881a94fe9f957ccbd02d6ace6d3da0
#
_entry.id   58881a94fe9f957ccbd02d6ace6d3da0
#
_cell.length_a   1.000
_cell.length_b   1.000
_cell.length_c   1.000
_cell.angle_alpha   90.00
_cell.angle_beta   90.00
_cell.angle_gamma   90.00
#
_symmetry.space_group_name_H-M   'P 1'
#
loop_
_entity.id
_entity.type
_entity.pdbx_description
1 polymer ?
#
loop_
_entity_poly.entity_id
_entity_poly.type
_entity_poly.pdbx_seq_one_letter_code
_entity_poly.pdbx_strand_id
1 'polypeptide(L)'
;GRGSPLPFFRLPMKCVNIDWLEVFCSENTLCTPEYFKSRGYNVKVRTYGTPQYSMMFSIQDESKRDVIEIRRCPYSLKSQGGIFNENDCHIRLSNRTCYCPDPIGYLRRFLLDHGYRLKLISRIDICLDFATFDNSMSPEFFVSEYMRGEFLKLHQSRLHSYGTDYAVSIAAHGHDAIKEKIWNSLSWGSKKSSITTKMYNKSLEMRQTKKKHYIINRWEKAGLCPDVNDIWRIEFSLSSAIKGYVRIDDGELIPSSLSLYDNEDKLLRAWYTCASRMFVFVDGSTATRKSRMKKLELFDMNDEACKPVELSTEEDPTRTERMLIRYLTKLRNENQLTKAEDDAAITIKELIQRIRNCKIEELNELKLYNEQIRKGK
;
A
#
# COMPACT_ATOMS: atom_id res chain seq x y z
N GLY A 1 0.86 27.02 48.25
CA GLY A 1 0.55 26.82 46.84
C GLY A 1 0.89 25.41 46.42
N ARG A 2 -0.09 24.51 46.27
CA ARG A 2 0.11 23.20 45.66
C ARG A 2 -0.02 23.40 44.16
N GLY A 3 1.11 23.35 43.41
CA GLY A 3 1.11 23.34 41.99
C GLY A 3 0.39 22.07 41.47
N SER A 4 -0.71 22.24 40.78
CA SER A 4 -1.34 21.15 40.03
C SER A 4 -0.35 20.63 39.00
N PRO A 5 -0.12 19.31 38.87
CA PRO A 5 0.71 18.80 37.82
C PRO A 5 0.03 19.16 36.50
N LEU A 6 0.78 19.81 35.60
CA LEU A 6 0.37 20.04 34.21
C LEU A 6 -0.02 18.68 33.59
N PRO A 7 -1.12 18.63 32.85
CA PRO A 7 -1.49 17.38 32.14
C PRO A 7 -0.35 17.01 31.22
N PHE A 8 0.30 15.90 31.48
CA PHE A 8 1.17 15.24 30.52
C PHE A 8 0.31 14.92 29.28
N PHE A 9 0.38 15.75 28.27
CA PHE A 9 -0.10 15.38 26.93
C PHE A 9 0.74 14.19 26.47
N ARG A 10 0.29 12.99 26.77
CA ARG A 10 0.82 11.80 26.12
C ARG A 10 0.47 11.92 24.66
N LEU A 11 1.49 12.04 23.80
CA LEU A 11 1.31 11.88 22.36
C LEU A 11 0.53 10.58 22.13
N PRO A 12 -0.47 10.57 21.25
CA PRO A 12 -1.25 9.37 20.99
C PRO A 12 -0.33 8.24 20.53
N MET A 13 -0.40 7.14 21.28
CA MET A 13 0.45 5.98 21.03
C MET A 13 0.03 5.32 19.73
N LYS A 14 1.01 5.10 18.86
CA LYS A 14 0.83 4.52 17.53
C LYS A 14 1.88 3.46 17.27
N CYS A 15 1.54 2.48 16.44
CA CYS A 15 2.44 1.39 16.08
C CYS A 15 2.36 1.13 14.58
N VAL A 16 3.42 1.47 13.85
CA VAL A 16 3.53 1.18 12.41
C VAL A 16 4.17 -0.17 12.18
N ASN A 17 3.64 -0.95 11.22
CA ASN A 17 4.15 -2.27 10.89
C ASN A 17 3.95 -2.59 9.41
N ILE A 18 4.68 -3.60 8.93
CA ILE A 18 4.39 -4.28 7.67
C ILE A 18 3.47 -5.45 7.98
N ASP A 19 2.29 -5.54 7.35
CA ASP A 19 1.36 -6.67 7.53
C ASP A 19 1.45 -7.69 6.38
N TRP A 20 2.01 -7.29 5.23
CA TRP A 20 2.28 -8.14 4.08
C TRP A 20 3.51 -7.65 3.32
N LEU A 21 4.39 -8.57 2.93
CA LEU A 21 5.51 -8.26 2.05
C LEU A 21 5.71 -9.41 1.05
N GLU A 22 5.56 -9.09 -0.22
CA GLU A 22 5.75 -9.99 -1.33
C GLU A 22 6.62 -9.33 -2.40
N VAL A 23 7.64 -10.02 -2.86
CA VAL A 23 8.59 -9.55 -3.86
C VAL A 23 8.63 -10.46 -5.06
N PHE A 24 8.90 -9.88 -6.22
CA PHE A 24 9.18 -10.58 -7.46
C PHE A 24 10.68 -10.61 -7.69
N CYS A 25 11.21 -11.80 -7.90
CA CYS A 25 12.63 -12.07 -8.01
C CYS A 25 12.92 -12.95 -9.22
N SER A 26 14.19 -12.98 -9.63
CA SER A 26 14.75 -14.07 -10.44
C SER A 26 15.76 -14.84 -9.62
N GLU A 27 15.79 -16.16 -9.78
CA GLU A 27 16.81 -17.00 -9.14
C GLU A 27 18.00 -17.19 -10.08
N ASN A 28 19.22 -17.10 -9.53
CA ASN A 28 20.46 -17.41 -10.27
C ASN A 28 20.83 -18.89 -10.11
N THR A 29 20.32 -19.53 -9.07
CA THR A 29 20.53 -20.94 -8.75
C THR A 29 19.16 -21.62 -8.65
N LEU A 30 19.07 -22.90 -9.00
CA LEU A 30 17.82 -23.63 -8.94
C LEU A 30 17.39 -23.87 -7.49
N CYS A 31 16.63 -22.92 -6.91
CA CYS A 31 16.17 -22.95 -5.51
C CYS A 31 14.93 -23.85 -5.34
N THR A 32 15.10 -25.15 -5.50
CA THR A 32 14.05 -26.16 -5.31
C THR A 32 13.81 -26.48 -3.83
N PRO A 33 12.71 -27.15 -3.46
CA PRO A 33 12.54 -27.68 -2.11
C PRO A 33 13.72 -28.54 -1.63
N GLU A 34 14.32 -29.34 -2.52
CA GLU A 34 15.47 -30.21 -2.23
C GLU A 34 16.72 -29.39 -1.95
N TYR A 35 16.95 -28.29 -2.68
CA TYR A 35 18.03 -27.35 -2.41
C TYR A 35 17.98 -26.80 -0.99
N PHE A 36 16.80 -26.41 -0.51
CA PHE A 36 16.65 -25.90 0.85
C PHE A 36 16.77 -27.00 1.89
N LYS A 37 16.22 -28.18 1.64
CA LYS A 37 16.37 -29.35 2.55
C LYS A 37 17.83 -29.76 2.71
N SER A 38 18.62 -29.81 1.64
CA SER A 38 20.04 -30.13 1.68
C SER A 38 20.88 -29.15 2.51
N ARG A 39 20.36 -27.92 2.71
CA ARG A 39 20.94 -26.87 3.56
C ARG A 39 20.38 -26.84 4.98
N GLY A 40 19.61 -27.85 5.36
CA GLY A 40 19.05 -27.98 6.72
C GLY A 40 17.77 -27.23 6.99
N TYR A 41 17.14 -26.64 5.96
CA TYR A 41 15.85 -25.96 6.15
C TYR A 41 14.69 -26.95 6.24
N ASN A 42 13.75 -26.65 7.13
CA ASN A 42 12.44 -27.33 7.13
C ASN A 42 11.60 -26.78 5.96
N VAL A 43 11.19 -27.66 5.05
CA VAL A 43 10.45 -27.27 3.85
C VAL A 43 9.13 -28.01 3.77
N LYS A 44 8.05 -27.26 3.63
CA LYS A 44 6.70 -27.75 3.40
C LYS A 44 6.28 -27.49 1.96
N VAL A 45 6.25 -28.54 1.16
CA VAL A 45 5.77 -28.46 -0.22
C VAL A 45 4.24 -28.51 -0.24
N ARG A 46 3.61 -27.66 -1.06
CA ARG A 46 2.16 -27.69 -1.30
C ARG A 46 1.85 -28.69 -2.40
N THR A 47 0.74 -29.38 -2.27
CA THR A 47 0.27 -30.40 -3.27
C THR A 47 -0.20 -29.75 -4.57
N TYR A 48 -0.50 -28.45 -4.54
CA TYR A 48 -0.94 -27.68 -5.68
C TYR A 48 -0.24 -26.33 -5.73
N GLY A 49 -0.06 -25.80 -6.93
CA GLY A 49 0.49 -24.48 -7.16
C GLY A 49 -0.56 -23.36 -7.00
N THR A 50 -0.32 -22.26 -7.64
CA THR A 50 -1.26 -21.14 -7.77
C THR A 50 -1.74 -21.06 -9.23
N PRO A 51 -2.73 -20.23 -9.58
CA PRO A 51 -3.09 -20.03 -10.99
C PRO A 51 -1.94 -19.55 -11.88
N GLN A 52 -0.87 -19.01 -11.31
CA GLN A 52 0.27 -18.45 -12.03
C GLN A 52 1.53 -19.32 -11.95
N TYR A 53 1.69 -20.14 -10.90
CA TYR A 53 2.89 -20.91 -10.60
C TYR A 53 2.55 -22.37 -10.35
N SER A 54 3.28 -23.29 -11.00
CA SER A 54 3.07 -24.72 -10.83
C SER A 54 3.62 -25.26 -9.49
N MET A 55 4.60 -24.59 -8.91
CA MET A 55 5.23 -25.01 -7.65
C MET A 55 5.08 -23.94 -6.57
N MET A 56 4.69 -24.38 -5.38
CA MET A 56 4.62 -23.57 -4.18
C MET A 56 5.10 -24.36 -2.98
N PHE A 57 5.98 -23.76 -2.19
CA PHE A 57 6.46 -24.35 -0.93
C PHE A 57 6.75 -23.25 0.10
N SER A 58 6.82 -23.63 1.37
CA SER A 58 7.17 -22.75 2.46
C SER A 58 8.41 -23.25 3.19
N ILE A 59 9.28 -22.32 3.55
CA ILE A 59 10.34 -22.55 4.53
C ILE A 59 9.74 -22.31 5.90
N GLN A 60 10.02 -23.24 6.83
CA GLN A 60 9.44 -23.26 8.17
C GLN A 60 10.51 -23.08 9.24
N ASP A 61 10.13 -22.47 10.37
CA ASP A 61 10.96 -22.43 11.58
C ASP A 61 11.01 -23.81 12.27
N GLU A 62 11.79 -23.92 13.36
CA GLU A 62 11.92 -25.13 14.17
C GLU A 62 10.57 -25.62 14.72
N SER A 63 9.63 -24.70 14.94
CA SER A 63 8.25 -25.01 15.37
C SER A 63 7.31 -25.36 14.22
N LYS A 64 7.83 -25.62 13.02
CA LYS A 64 7.07 -25.94 11.78
C LYS A 64 6.07 -24.86 11.36
N ARG A 65 6.36 -23.59 11.66
CA ARG A 65 5.56 -22.45 11.23
C ARG A 65 6.18 -21.83 9.99
N ASP A 66 5.32 -21.48 9.03
CA ASP A 66 5.77 -20.87 7.77
C ASP A 66 6.44 -19.51 8.05
N VAL A 67 7.65 -19.31 7.53
CA VAL A 67 8.48 -18.11 7.63
C VAL A 67 8.49 -17.39 6.29
N ILE A 68 8.77 -18.12 5.22
CA ILE A 68 8.81 -17.63 3.84
C ILE A 68 8.03 -18.59 2.96
N GLU A 69 7.23 -18.05 2.06
CA GLU A 69 6.56 -18.78 0.99
C GLU A 69 7.22 -18.45 -0.34
N ILE A 70 7.52 -19.46 -1.13
CA ILE A 70 8.14 -19.32 -2.45
C ILE A 70 7.21 -19.96 -3.49
N ARG A 71 6.92 -19.19 -4.54
CA ARG A 71 6.16 -19.62 -5.72
C ARG A 71 7.06 -19.51 -6.93
N ARG A 72 7.25 -20.61 -7.65
CA ARG A 72 8.16 -20.72 -8.80
C ARG A 72 7.57 -21.55 -9.93
N CYS A 73 8.27 -21.65 -11.04
CA CYS A 73 7.84 -22.33 -12.25
C CYS A 73 6.51 -21.74 -12.78
N PRO A 74 6.54 -20.54 -13.37
CA PRO A 74 5.35 -19.92 -13.94
C PRO A 74 4.80 -20.75 -15.09
N TYR A 75 3.47 -20.95 -15.16
CA TYR A 75 2.81 -21.71 -16.23
C TYR A 75 2.91 -21.06 -17.59
N SER A 76 2.96 -19.74 -17.63
CA SER A 76 3.03 -18.99 -18.88
C SER A 76 4.12 -17.95 -18.82
N LEU A 77 5.04 -18.04 -19.77
CA LEU A 77 6.07 -17.02 -20.00
C LEU A 77 5.48 -15.77 -20.68
N LYS A 78 4.21 -15.83 -21.11
CA LYS A 78 3.47 -14.71 -21.69
C LYS A 78 2.37 -14.28 -20.73
N SER A 79 2.66 -13.44 -19.77
CA SER A 79 1.60 -12.82 -18.98
C SER A 79 1.41 -11.37 -19.37
N GLN A 80 0.21 -10.87 -19.13
CA GLN A 80 -0.35 -9.54 -19.38
C GLN A 80 0.69 -8.39 -19.32
N GLY A 81 1.46 -8.21 -20.39
CA GLY A 81 2.38 -7.09 -20.56
C GLY A 81 3.82 -7.31 -20.11
N GLY A 82 4.22 -8.48 -19.68
CA GLY A 82 5.59 -8.82 -19.29
C GLY A 82 5.98 -10.24 -19.70
N ILE A 83 7.24 -10.44 -20.02
CA ILE A 83 7.82 -11.76 -20.24
C ILE A 83 8.28 -12.29 -18.89
N PHE A 84 7.62 -13.34 -18.37
CA PHE A 84 8.18 -14.13 -17.27
C PHE A 84 9.29 -15.01 -17.83
N ASN A 85 10.43 -15.03 -17.15
CA ASN A 85 11.44 -16.04 -17.38
C ASN A 85 11.13 -17.27 -16.51
N GLU A 86 11.58 -18.45 -16.95
CA GLU A 86 11.41 -19.70 -16.21
C GLU A 86 12.00 -19.65 -14.78
N ASN A 87 13.00 -18.79 -14.57
CA ASN A 87 13.66 -18.56 -13.29
C ASN A 87 12.97 -17.48 -12.44
N ASP A 88 11.83 -16.95 -12.88
CA ASP A 88 11.10 -15.94 -12.13
C ASP A 88 10.25 -16.58 -11.03
N CYS A 89 10.25 -15.93 -9.88
CA CYS A 89 9.56 -16.41 -8.70
C CYS A 89 8.97 -15.26 -7.87
N HIS A 90 7.97 -15.58 -7.08
CA HIS A 90 7.47 -14.71 -6.01
C HIS A 90 7.90 -15.26 -4.65
N ILE A 91 8.38 -14.37 -3.79
CA ILE A 91 8.79 -14.66 -2.43
C ILE A 91 7.95 -13.79 -1.50
N ARG A 92 7.29 -14.42 -0.54
CA ARG A 92 6.43 -13.75 0.44
C ARG A 92 6.88 -14.08 1.85
N LEU A 93 7.06 -13.06 2.68
CA LEU A 93 7.20 -13.26 4.12
C LEU A 93 5.87 -13.65 4.75
N SER A 94 5.89 -14.54 5.71
CA SER A 94 4.71 -14.79 6.54
C SER A 94 4.36 -13.54 7.36
N ASN A 95 3.08 -13.34 7.71
CA ASN A 95 2.69 -12.21 8.55
C ASN A 95 3.53 -12.13 9.83
N ARG A 96 3.79 -13.28 10.48
CA ARG A 96 4.61 -13.31 11.67
C ARG A 96 6.04 -12.81 11.43
N THR A 97 6.63 -13.18 10.30
CA THR A 97 7.97 -12.72 9.93
C THR A 97 8.00 -11.23 9.64
N CYS A 98 6.91 -10.67 9.09
CA CYS A 98 6.78 -9.22 8.91
C CYS A 98 6.81 -8.44 10.24
N TYR A 99 6.49 -9.08 11.36
CA TYR A 99 6.52 -8.46 12.71
C TYR A 99 7.83 -8.75 13.48
N CYS A 100 8.83 -9.36 12.85
CA CYS A 100 10.15 -9.44 13.47
C CYS A 100 10.81 -8.03 13.54
N PRO A 101 11.87 -7.85 14.36
CA PRO A 101 12.50 -6.55 14.53
C PRO A 101 13.04 -5.92 13.23
N ASP A 102 13.49 -6.73 12.28
CA ASP A 102 14.06 -6.29 11.01
C ASP A 102 13.58 -7.20 9.87
N PRO A 103 12.31 -7.07 9.42
CA PRO A 103 11.77 -7.93 8.36
C PRO A 103 12.42 -7.67 6.99
N ILE A 104 12.82 -6.44 6.72
CA ILE A 104 13.47 -6.05 5.46
C ILE A 104 14.89 -6.60 5.39
N GLY A 105 15.68 -6.43 6.44
CA GLY A 105 17.02 -7.01 6.51
C GLY A 105 16.99 -8.55 6.50
N TYR A 106 15.98 -9.15 7.13
CA TYR A 106 15.77 -10.60 7.06
C TYR A 106 15.53 -11.06 5.61
N LEU A 107 14.64 -10.37 4.88
CA LEU A 107 14.38 -10.68 3.46
C LEU A 107 15.64 -10.47 2.61
N ARG A 108 16.36 -9.35 2.79
CA ARG A 108 17.60 -9.08 2.03
C ARG A 108 18.65 -10.16 2.22
N ARG A 109 18.91 -10.55 3.47
CA ARG A 109 19.86 -11.64 3.77
C ARG A 109 19.42 -12.93 3.10
N PHE A 110 18.15 -13.28 3.21
CA PHE A 110 17.60 -14.47 2.56
C PHE A 110 17.80 -14.43 1.02
N LEU A 111 17.50 -13.31 0.37
CA LEU A 111 17.70 -13.17 -1.06
C LEU A 111 19.18 -13.32 -1.46
N LEU A 112 20.06 -12.69 -0.70
CA LEU A 112 21.51 -12.74 -0.95
C LEU A 112 22.08 -14.15 -0.75
N ASP A 113 21.76 -14.81 0.37
CA ASP A 113 22.28 -16.12 0.74
C ASP A 113 21.88 -17.22 -0.24
N HIS A 114 20.74 -17.03 -0.93
CA HIS A 114 20.20 -18.01 -1.87
C HIS A 114 20.31 -17.57 -3.34
N GLY A 115 21.02 -16.47 -3.63
CA GLY A 115 21.27 -16.02 -5.00
C GLY A 115 20.03 -15.50 -5.74
N TYR A 116 19.05 -14.97 -5.01
CA TYR A 116 17.89 -14.30 -5.61
C TYR A 116 18.23 -12.87 -5.99
N ARG A 117 17.87 -12.48 -7.21
CA ARG A 117 17.92 -11.10 -7.65
C ARG A 117 16.53 -10.46 -7.53
N LEU A 118 16.40 -9.47 -6.66
CA LEU A 118 15.18 -8.68 -6.52
C LEU A 118 14.89 -7.90 -7.81
N LYS A 119 13.68 -8.02 -8.34
CA LYS A 119 13.19 -7.25 -9.49
C LYS A 119 12.28 -6.11 -9.05
N LEU A 120 11.31 -6.41 -8.19
CA LEU A 120 10.38 -5.40 -7.66
C LEU A 120 9.64 -5.92 -6.41
N ILE A 121 9.05 -5.00 -5.67
CA ILE A 121 8.07 -5.33 -4.63
C ILE A 121 6.73 -5.55 -5.31
N SER A 122 6.20 -6.78 -5.25
CA SER A 122 4.90 -7.13 -5.86
C SER A 122 3.74 -6.57 -5.05
N ARG A 123 3.87 -6.64 -3.72
CA ARG A 123 2.90 -6.10 -2.78
C ARG A 123 3.55 -5.84 -1.43
N ILE A 124 3.21 -4.69 -0.86
CA ILE A 124 3.48 -4.39 0.54
C ILE A 124 2.22 -3.79 1.17
N ASP A 125 1.85 -4.29 2.35
CA ASP A 125 0.78 -3.72 3.15
C ASP A 125 1.42 -3.04 4.36
N ILE A 126 1.24 -1.72 4.46
CA ILE A 126 1.75 -0.91 5.55
C ILE A 126 0.57 -0.54 6.44
N CYS A 127 0.66 -0.82 7.72
CA CYS A 127 -0.42 -0.57 8.66
C CYS A 127 0.03 0.30 9.82
N LEU A 128 -0.89 1.16 10.30
CA LEU A 128 -0.76 1.92 11.53
C LEU A 128 -1.86 1.47 12.49
N ASP A 129 -1.47 1.05 13.67
CA ASP A 129 -2.34 0.68 14.79
C ASP A 129 -2.40 1.83 15.79
N PHE A 130 -3.60 2.19 16.25
CA PHE A 130 -3.85 3.31 17.14
C PHE A 130 -5.16 3.14 17.91
N ALA A 131 -5.29 3.81 19.05
CA ALA A 131 -6.51 3.82 19.85
C ALA A 131 -7.39 5.04 19.57
N THR A 132 -6.78 6.19 19.35
CA THR A 132 -7.45 7.47 19.05
C THR A 132 -6.67 8.21 17.96
N PHE A 133 -7.36 9.05 17.19
CA PHE A 133 -6.71 10.00 16.30
C PHE A 133 -5.95 11.07 17.07
N ASP A 134 -5.03 11.80 16.45
CA ASP A 134 -4.21 12.83 17.11
C ASP A 134 -5.03 14.01 17.61
N ASN A 135 -6.17 14.28 16.99
CA ASN A 135 -7.14 15.27 17.45
C ASN A 135 -8.07 14.74 18.59
N SER A 136 -7.72 13.61 19.21
CA SER A 136 -8.47 12.93 20.26
C SER A 136 -9.84 12.36 19.84
N MET A 137 -10.17 12.37 18.54
CA MET A 137 -11.38 11.74 18.04
C MET A 137 -11.26 10.22 18.12
N SER A 138 -12.32 9.54 18.58
CA SER A 138 -12.33 8.08 18.54
C SER A 138 -12.59 7.55 17.13
N PRO A 139 -11.99 6.42 16.75
CA PRO A 139 -12.25 5.79 15.47
C PRO A 139 -13.71 5.40 15.24
N GLU A 140 -14.42 4.98 16.28
CA GLU A 140 -15.83 4.63 16.23
C GLU A 140 -16.70 5.85 15.88
N PHE A 141 -16.43 6.98 16.51
CA PHE A 141 -17.12 8.24 16.21
C PHE A 141 -16.85 8.65 14.76
N PHE A 142 -15.60 8.66 14.35
CA PHE A 142 -15.23 8.98 12.96
C PHE A 142 -15.99 8.09 11.95
N VAL A 143 -16.00 6.77 12.19
CA VAL A 143 -16.67 5.82 11.29
C VAL A 143 -18.18 6.05 11.26
N SER A 144 -18.80 6.34 12.42
CA SER A 144 -20.22 6.65 12.50
C SER A 144 -20.58 7.91 11.73
N GLU A 145 -19.86 9.01 11.93
CA GLU A 145 -20.10 10.28 11.24
C GLU A 145 -19.83 10.16 9.71
N TYR A 146 -18.81 9.40 9.32
CA TYR A 146 -18.57 9.12 7.91
C TYR A 146 -19.72 8.33 7.26
N MET A 147 -20.27 7.33 7.97
CA MET A 147 -21.40 6.52 7.46
C MET A 147 -22.72 7.27 7.47
N ARG A 148 -22.88 8.29 8.33
CA ARG A 148 -24.02 9.22 8.31
C ARG A 148 -23.91 10.27 7.20
N GLY A 149 -22.71 10.46 6.61
CA GLY A 149 -22.45 11.45 5.58
C GLY A 149 -22.05 12.83 6.12
N GLU A 150 -21.82 12.97 7.42
CA GLU A 150 -21.32 14.20 8.04
C GLU A 150 -19.85 14.44 7.68
N PHE A 151 -19.06 13.37 7.68
CA PHE A 151 -17.70 13.41 7.14
C PHE A 151 -17.65 12.86 5.73
N LEU A 152 -16.94 13.54 4.85
CA LEU A 152 -16.84 13.16 3.45
C LEU A 152 -15.40 12.90 3.06
N LYS A 153 -15.15 11.80 2.35
CA LYS A 153 -13.83 11.55 1.78
C LYS A 153 -13.54 12.53 0.65
N LEU A 154 -12.38 13.21 0.67
CA LEU A 154 -12.04 14.24 -0.33
C LEU A 154 -11.97 13.65 -1.74
N HIS A 155 -11.27 12.54 -1.91
CA HIS A 155 -11.14 11.85 -3.20
C HIS A 155 -12.13 10.70 -3.30
N GLN A 156 -12.86 10.64 -4.40
CA GLN A 156 -13.81 9.56 -4.64
C GLN A 156 -13.11 8.22 -4.80
N SER A 157 -13.61 7.22 -4.12
CA SER A 157 -13.18 5.83 -4.25
C SER A 157 -14.34 4.90 -3.88
N ARG A 158 -14.35 3.70 -4.46
CA ARG A 158 -15.37 2.71 -4.14
C ARG A 158 -15.27 2.32 -2.66
N LEU A 159 -16.36 2.51 -1.93
CA LEU A 159 -16.47 2.14 -0.52
C LEU A 159 -17.04 0.71 -0.39
N HIS A 160 -16.45 -0.06 0.50
CA HIS A 160 -17.01 -1.29 1.04
C HIS A 160 -17.00 -1.17 2.57
N SER A 161 -18.12 -1.48 3.20
CA SER A 161 -18.28 -1.39 4.65
C SER A 161 -18.81 -2.69 5.22
N TYR A 162 -18.41 -2.99 6.43
CA TYR A 162 -18.89 -4.12 7.20
C TYR A 162 -19.22 -3.66 8.62
N GLY A 163 -20.38 -4.05 9.12
CA GLY A 163 -20.84 -3.73 10.47
C GLY A 163 -21.76 -4.82 11.01
N THR A 164 -21.93 -4.81 12.30
CA THR A 164 -22.85 -5.67 13.04
C THR A 164 -24.07 -4.86 13.47
N ASP A 165 -25.25 -5.47 13.40
CA ASP A 165 -26.46 -4.84 13.89
C ASP A 165 -26.56 -5.01 15.41
N TYR A 166 -26.76 -3.90 16.11
CA TYR A 166 -27.05 -3.90 17.54
C TYR A 166 -28.47 -3.40 17.78
N ALA A 167 -29.21 -4.11 18.61
CA ALA A 167 -30.46 -3.61 19.11
C ALA A 167 -30.17 -2.64 20.26
N VAL A 168 -30.41 -1.36 20.06
CA VAL A 168 -30.39 -0.37 21.15
C VAL A 168 -31.78 -0.34 21.73
N SER A 169 -31.99 -0.91 22.94
CA SER A 169 -33.20 -0.69 23.67
C SER A 169 -33.17 0.72 24.26
N ILE A 170 -33.91 1.64 23.69
CA ILE A 170 -34.21 2.92 24.34
C ILE A 170 -35.23 2.65 25.42
N ALA A 171 -34.74 2.45 26.64
CA ALA A 171 -35.52 2.14 27.81
C ALA A 171 -36.48 3.26 28.28
N ALA A 172 -36.67 4.31 27.51
CA ALA A 172 -37.36 5.49 28.03
C ALA A 172 -38.85 5.57 27.73
N HIS A 173 -39.43 5.00 26.70
CA HIS A 173 -40.84 5.24 26.39
C HIS A 173 -41.54 4.17 25.55
N GLY A 174 -41.26 2.90 25.77
CA GLY A 174 -42.16 1.82 25.32
C GLY A 174 -42.35 1.63 23.82
N HIS A 175 -41.44 2.14 23.00
CA HIS A 175 -41.50 2.01 21.55
C HIS A 175 -40.27 1.30 21.02
N ASP A 176 -40.44 0.67 19.87
CA ASP A 176 -39.58 -0.27 19.17
C ASP A 176 -38.08 -0.08 19.33
N ALA A 177 -37.38 -1.20 19.52
CA ALA A 177 -35.92 -1.24 19.55
C ALA A 177 -35.33 -0.67 18.23
N ILE A 178 -34.69 0.48 18.30
CA ILE A 178 -33.97 1.04 17.17
C ILE A 178 -32.73 0.18 16.96
N LYS A 179 -32.64 -0.46 15.81
CA LYS A 179 -31.41 -1.16 15.38
C LYS A 179 -30.40 -0.16 14.87
N GLU A 180 -29.36 0.11 15.63
CA GLU A 180 -28.21 0.84 15.16
C GLU A 180 -27.17 -0.12 14.59
N LYS A 181 -26.57 0.26 13.49
CA LYS A 181 -25.49 -0.49 12.88
C LYS A 181 -24.15 0.02 13.38
N ILE A 182 -23.37 -0.86 14.04
CA ILE A 182 -22.00 -0.56 14.45
C ILE A 182 -21.07 -0.98 13.32
N TRP A 183 -20.39 -0.01 12.76
CA TRP A 183 -19.46 -0.24 11.66
C TRP A 183 -18.07 -0.61 12.20
N ASN A 184 -17.58 -1.78 11.82
CA ASN A 184 -16.31 -2.33 12.30
C ASN A 184 -15.19 -2.26 11.27
N SER A 185 -15.53 -2.05 10.00
CA SER A 185 -14.55 -2.01 8.91
C SER A 185 -15.07 -1.17 7.75
N LEU A 186 -14.17 -0.33 7.23
CA LEU A 186 -14.32 0.42 6.00
C LEU A 186 -13.15 0.10 5.09
N SER A 187 -13.40 -0.06 3.79
CA SER A 187 -12.32 -0.17 2.81
C SER A 187 -12.62 0.64 1.56
N TRP A 188 -11.60 1.27 1.03
CA TRP A 188 -11.68 2.13 -0.16
C TRP A 188 -10.73 1.62 -1.24
N GLY A 189 -11.23 1.64 -2.47
CA GLY A 189 -10.52 1.18 -3.64
C GLY A 189 -11.12 -0.09 -4.24
N SER A 190 -10.60 -0.49 -5.37
CA SER A 190 -10.98 -1.74 -6.06
C SER A 190 -9.79 -2.70 -6.08
N LYS A 191 -10.03 -3.98 -6.37
CA LYS A 191 -8.95 -4.99 -6.53
C LYS A 191 -7.94 -4.63 -7.64
N LYS A 192 -8.31 -3.72 -8.55
CA LYS A 192 -7.45 -3.25 -9.65
C LYS A 192 -6.72 -1.95 -9.31
N SER A 193 -7.02 -1.34 -8.15
CA SER A 193 -6.34 -0.13 -7.73
C SER A 193 -4.91 -0.44 -7.31
N SER A 194 -3.99 0.45 -7.66
CA SER A 194 -2.59 0.35 -7.22
C SER A 194 -2.45 0.50 -5.71
N ILE A 195 -3.34 1.32 -5.11
CA ILE A 195 -3.43 1.48 -3.65
C ILE A 195 -4.85 1.18 -3.22
N THR A 196 -5.00 0.36 -2.19
CA THR A 196 -6.27 0.19 -1.47
C THR A 196 -6.06 0.55 -0.01
N THR A 197 -7.10 1.11 0.60
CA THR A 197 -7.08 1.53 2.00
C THR A 197 -8.11 0.76 2.77
N LYS A 198 -7.76 0.28 3.97
CA LYS A 198 -8.70 -0.33 4.91
C LYS A 198 -8.54 0.33 6.27
N MET A 199 -9.66 0.58 6.94
CA MET A 199 -9.73 0.96 8.35
C MET A 199 -10.64 0.00 9.07
N TYR A 200 -10.19 -0.63 10.13
CA TYR A 200 -10.98 -1.61 10.86
C TYR A 200 -10.54 -1.78 12.31
N ASN A 201 -11.50 -2.24 13.13
CA ASN A 201 -11.24 -2.59 14.52
C ASN A 201 -10.41 -3.87 14.60
N LYS A 202 -9.11 -3.71 14.82
CA LYS A 202 -8.15 -4.82 14.87
C LYS A 202 -8.29 -5.67 16.13
N SER A 203 -8.65 -5.04 17.26
CA SER A 203 -8.94 -5.78 18.49
C SER A 203 -10.13 -6.72 18.30
N LEU A 204 -11.19 -6.25 17.66
CA LEU A 204 -12.36 -7.09 17.34
C LEU A 204 -12.00 -8.23 16.39
N GLU A 205 -11.25 -7.94 15.32
CA GLU A 205 -10.78 -8.99 14.39
C GLU A 205 -10.00 -10.07 15.12
N MET A 206 -9.10 -9.69 16.05
CA MET A 206 -8.30 -10.65 16.81
C MET A 206 -9.11 -11.44 17.85
N ARG A 207 -10.21 -10.87 18.39
CA ARG A 207 -11.14 -11.60 19.26
C ARG A 207 -11.94 -12.66 18.49
N GLN A 208 -12.28 -12.37 17.24
CA GLN A 208 -13.05 -13.27 16.37
C GLN A 208 -12.20 -14.35 15.68
N THR A 209 -10.91 -14.13 15.56
CA THR A 209 -9.95 -15.05 14.93
C THR A 209 -8.99 -15.64 15.97
N LYS A 210 -7.83 -16.13 15.54
CA LYS A 210 -6.77 -16.57 16.46
C LYS A 210 -6.00 -15.36 17.00
N LYS A 211 -5.80 -15.30 18.33
CA LYS A 211 -4.92 -14.30 18.96
C LYS A 211 -3.52 -14.39 18.34
N LYS A 212 -3.07 -13.28 17.77
CA LYS A 212 -1.74 -13.13 17.18
C LYS A 212 -0.82 -12.44 18.18
N HIS A 213 -0.23 -13.21 19.10
CA HIS A 213 0.63 -12.68 20.18
C HIS A 213 1.75 -11.76 19.69
N TYR A 214 2.29 -11.99 18.49
CA TYR A 214 3.32 -11.13 17.92
C TYR A 214 2.80 -9.70 17.62
N ILE A 215 1.51 -9.52 17.34
CA ILE A 215 0.89 -8.21 17.20
C ILE A 215 0.73 -7.56 18.57
N ILE A 216 0.21 -8.30 19.55
CA ILE A 216 0.02 -7.81 20.93
C ILE A 216 1.36 -7.34 21.50
N ASN A 217 2.42 -8.13 21.35
CA ASN A 217 3.77 -7.76 21.82
C ASN A 217 4.29 -6.46 21.17
N ARG A 218 3.92 -6.18 19.92
CA ARG A 218 4.26 -4.91 19.26
C ARG A 218 3.45 -3.75 19.84
N TRP A 219 2.17 -3.97 20.11
CA TRP A 219 1.30 -2.98 20.75
C TRP A 219 1.79 -2.60 22.13
N GLU A 220 2.09 -3.59 22.97
CA GLU A 220 2.63 -3.38 24.31
C GLU A 220 3.93 -2.57 24.28
N LYS A 221 4.86 -2.88 23.38
CA LYS A 221 6.09 -2.11 23.18
C LYS A 221 5.85 -0.66 22.76
N ALA A 222 4.80 -0.42 21.99
CA ALA A 222 4.37 0.92 21.58
C ALA A 222 3.49 1.61 22.62
N GLY A 223 3.20 0.94 23.76
CA GLY A 223 2.34 1.45 24.82
C GLY A 223 0.84 1.39 24.53
N LEU A 224 0.43 0.72 23.45
CA LEU A 224 -0.98 0.46 23.15
C LEU A 224 -1.49 -0.66 24.06
N CYS A 225 -2.61 -0.39 24.77
CA CYS A 225 -3.21 -1.32 25.72
C CYS A 225 -4.56 -1.84 25.19
N PRO A 226 -4.61 -2.99 24.54
CA PRO A 226 -5.85 -3.53 23.95
C PRO A 226 -6.93 -3.90 24.98
N ASP A 227 -6.54 -4.08 26.25
CA ASP A 227 -7.46 -4.36 27.35
C ASP A 227 -8.19 -3.10 27.86
N VAL A 228 -7.68 -1.91 27.52
CA VAL A 228 -8.27 -0.62 27.95
C VAL A 228 -9.09 -0.01 26.81
N ASN A 229 -8.56 -0.04 25.59
CA ASN A 229 -9.18 0.56 24.43
C ASN A 229 -9.14 -0.41 23.23
N ASP A 230 -10.15 -0.38 22.39
CA ASP A 230 -10.08 -1.06 21.11
C ASP A 230 -9.00 -0.42 20.23
N ILE A 231 -8.12 -1.25 19.69
CA ILE A 231 -7.09 -0.83 18.75
C ILE A 231 -7.63 -0.95 17.33
N TRP A 232 -7.61 0.16 16.64
CA TRP A 232 -7.97 0.25 15.24
C TRP A 232 -6.73 0.23 14.36
N ARG A 233 -6.92 -0.19 13.11
CA ARG A 233 -5.87 -0.25 12.11
C ARG A 233 -6.29 0.48 10.86
N ILE A 234 -5.37 1.29 10.32
CA ILE A 234 -5.43 1.79 8.95
C ILE A 234 -4.32 1.11 8.17
N GLU A 235 -4.68 0.40 7.11
CA GLU A 235 -3.79 -0.38 6.26
C GLU A 235 -3.84 0.14 4.84
N PHE A 236 -2.68 0.42 4.26
CA PHE A 236 -2.49 0.71 2.85
C PHE A 236 -1.85 -0.50 2.18
N SER A 237 -2.56 -1.07 1.21
CA SER A 237 -2.07 -2.17 0.40
C SER A 237 -1.55 -1.61 -0.92
N LEU A 238 -0.24 -1.68 -1.12
CA LEU A 238 0.48 -1.15 -2.26
C LEU A 238 0.83 -2.30 -3.20
N SER A 239 0.38 -2.27 -4.45
CA SER A 239 0.69 -3.29 -5.46
C SER A 239 1.80 -2.84 -6.40
N SER A 240 2.41 -3.78 -7.13
CA SER A 240 3.44 -3.50 -8.15
C SER A 240 2.99 -2.56 -9.28
N ALA A 241 1.67 -2.34 -9.42
CA ALA A 241 1.13 -1.35 -10.35
C ALA A 241 1.44 0.09 -9.89
N ILE A 242 1.85 0.28 -8.63
CA ILE A 242 2.48 1.53 -8.20
C ILE A 242 3.90 1.53 -8.74
N LYS A 243 4.06 2.09 -9.90
CA LYS A 243 5.34 2.60 -10.34
C LYS A 243 5.60 3.92 -9.59
N GLY A 244 5.67 3.84 -8.26
CA GLY A 244 5.97 4.96 -7.41
C GLY A 244 7.47 5.11 -7.33
N TYR A 245 7.98 6.19 -7.87
CA TYR A 245 9.31 6.67 -7.53
C TYR A 245 9.18 7.47 -6.25
N VAL A 246 10.05 7.21 -5.29
CA VAL A 246 10.20 8.04 -4.10
C VAL A 246 11.32 9.01 -4.35
N ARG A 247 11.04 10.29 -4.24
CA ARG A 247 12.05 11.33 -4.29
C ARG A 247 12.81 11.33 -2.96
N ILE A 248 14.10 11.09 -2.98
CA ILE A 248 14.99 11.32 -1.86
C ILE A 248 15.48 12.77 -1.94
N ASP A 249 15.94 13.35 -0.84
CA ASP A 249 16.24 14.77 -0.61
C ASP A 249 17.14 15.47 -1.66
N ASP A 250 17.75 14.74 -2.56
CA ASP A 250 18.62 15.20 -3.67
C ASP A 250 17.97 15.17 -5.05
N GLY A 251 16.68 14.93 -5.13
CA GLY A 251 15.91 15.02 -6.39
C GLY A 251 15.98 13.80 -7.29
N GLU A 252 16.72 12.74 -6.94
CA GLU A 252 16.69 11.48 -7.67
C GLU A 252 15.39 10.70 -7.41
N LEU A 253 14.79 10.21 -8.51
CA LEU A 253 13.65 9.32 -8.47
C LEU A 253 14.15 7.89 -8.33
N ILE A 254 13.95 7.28 -7.17
CA ILE A 254 14.32 5.89 -6.94
C ILE A 254 13.07 5.02 -7.06
N PRO A 255 13.13 3.92 -7.83
CA PRO A 255 12.04 2.97 -7.87
C PRO A 255 11.77 2.45 -6.45
N SER A 256 10.51 2.11 -6.14
CA SER A 256 10.09 1.55 -4.87
C SER A 256 11.02 0.39 -4.49
N SER A 257 11.90 0.66 -3.55
CA SER A 257 12.92 -0.29 -3.10
C SER A 257 12.68 -0.67 -1.65
N LEU A 258 13.23 -1.81 -1.25
CA LEU A 258 13.14 -2.25 0.15
C LEU A 258 13.73 -1.22 1.13
N SER A 259 14.66 -0.35 0.68
CA SER A 259 15.29 0.67 1.52
C SER A 259 14.33 1.72 2.05
N LEU A 260 13.16 1.88 1.44
CA LEU A 260 12.11 2.79 1.90
C LEU A 260 11.39 2.31 3.16
N TYR A 261 11.60 1.07 3.54
CA TYR A 261 10.89 0.39 4.63
C TYR A 261 11.85 -0.22 5.67
N ASP A 262 13.14 0.19 5.65
CA ASP A 262 14.20 -0.42 6.46
C ASP A 262 14.04 -0.27 7.97
N ASN A 263 13.38 0.80 8.39
CA ASN A 263 13.19 1.10 9.80
C ASN A 263 11.80 1.72 10.04
N GLU A 264 11.49 1.90 11.30
CA GLU A 264 10.17 2.39 11.73
C GLU A 264 9.89 3.81 11.23
N ASP A 265 10.89 4.71 11.23
CA ASP A 265 10.72 6.09 10.75
C ASP A 265 10.42 6.15 9.26
N LYS A 266 11.15 5.39 8.45
CA LYS A 266 10.90 5.30 7.00
C LYS A 266 9.54 4.67 6.72
N LEU A 267 9.17 3.63 7.46
CA LEU A 267 7.89 2.97 7.34
C LEU A 267 6.74 3.91 7.70
N LEU A 268 6.89 4.66 8.77
CA LEU A 268 5.93 5.67 9.21
C LEU A 268 5.80 6.78 8.16
N ARG A 269 6.91 7.28 7.62
CA ARG A 269 6.93 8.25 6.53
C ARG A 269 6.20 7.73 5.29
N ALA A 270 6.44 6.48 4.89
CA ALA A 270 5.73 5.84 3.78
C ALA A 270 4.23 5.75 4.06
N TRP A 271 3.84 5.40 5.29
CA TRP A 271 2.44 5.35 5.69
C TRP A 271 1.78 6.74 5.61
N TYR A 272 2.41 7.79 6.15
CA TYR A 272 1.90 9.17 6.07
C TYR A 272 1.80 9.67 4.64
N THR A 273 2.74 9.30 3.78
CA THR A 273 2.68 9.61 2.34
C THR A 273 1.41 9.04 1.70
N CYS A 274 1.05 7.79 2.04
CA CYS A 274 -0.20 7.19 1.58
C CYS A 274 -1.42 7.88 2.21
N ALA A 275 -1.37 8.18 3.51
CA ALA A 275 -2.47 8.80 4.24
C ALA A 275 -2.80 10.20 3.71
N SER A 276 -1.79 11.03 3.42
CA SER A 276 -1.96 12.38 2.88
C SER A 276 -2.69 12.42 1.54
N ARG A 277 -2.72 11.32 0.80
CA ARG A 277 -3.39 11.19 -0.50
C ARG A 277 -4.69 10.39 -0.43
N MET A 278 -4.66 9.27 0.29
CA MET A 278 -5.73 8.28 0.22
C MET A 278 -6.69 8.34 1.40
N PHE A 279 -6.29 8.99 2.52
CA PHE A 279 -7.06 9.04 3.76
C PHE A 279 -7.35 10.48 4.19
N VAL A 280 -7.88 11.28 3.25
CA VAL A 280 -8.20 12.71 3.48
C VAL A 280 -9.71 12.88 3.53
N PHE A 281 -10.19 13.46 4.61
CA PHE A 281 -11.61 13.70 4.88
C PHE A 281 -11.87 15.17 5.17
N VAL A 282 -13.11 15.58 4.97
CA VAL A 282 -13.59 16.93 5.19
C VAL A 282 -14.90 16.87 5.96
N ASP A 283 -15.15 17.92 6.74
CA ASP A 283 -16.39 18.12 7.48
C ASP A 283 -17.46 18.72 6.55
N GLY A 284 -18.49 17.91 6.27
CA GLY A 284 -19.61 18.27 5.38
C GLY A 284 -20.45 19.43 5.87
N SER A 285 -20.47 19.69 7.19
CA SER A 285 -21.25 20.78 7.80
C SER A 285 -20.64 22.16 7.51
N THR A 286 -19.36 22.24 7.16
CA THR A 286 -18.61 23.51 7.07
C THR A 286 -18.82 24.27 5.78
N ALA A 287 -19.24 23.64 4.70
CA ALA A 287 -19.54 24.30 3.42
C ALA A 287 -20.35 23.40 2.46
N THR A 288 -21.06 24.01 1.53
CA THR A 288 -21.84 23.26 0.52
C THR A 288 -20.95 22.61 -0.56
N ARG A 289 -19.83 23.24 -0.90
CA ARG A 289 -18.90 22.72 -1.91
C ARG A 289 -17.74 22.00 -1.24
N LYS A 290 -17.55 20.74 -1.57
CA LYS A 290 -16.51 19.84 -0.99
C LYS A 290 -15.10 20.46 -1.00
N SER A 291 -14.72 21.20 -2.02
CA SER A 291 -13.41 21.87 -2.10
C SER A 291 -13.21 23.02 -1.09
N ARG A 292 -14.30 23.51 -0.49
CA ARG A 292 -14.29 24.57 0.53
C ARG A 292 -14.54 24.05 1.94
N MET A 293 -14.86 22.78 2.08
CA MET A 293 -15.08 22.15 3.38
C MET A 293 -13.77 22.07 4.16
N LYS A 294 -13.86 22.20 5.50
CA LYS A 294 -12.71 22.12 6.38
C LYS A 294 -12.17 20.69 6.37
N LYS A 295 -10.86 20.53 6.17
CA LYS A 295 -10.19 19.22 6.30
C LYS A 295 -10.19 18.78 7.76
N LEU A 296 -10.41 17.48 7.97
CA LEU A 296 -10.25 16.84 9.28
C LEU A 296 -8.77 16.55 9.51
N GLU A 297 -8.21 17.12 10.53
CA GLU A 297 -6.83 16.87 10.98
C GLU A 297 -6.82 15.63 11.88
N LEU A 298 -6.88 14.44 11.25
CA LEU A 298 -6.94 13.17 11.97
C LEU A 298 -5.57 12.75 12.52
N PHE A 299 -4.51 13.10 11.79
CA PHE A 299 -3.12 12.82 12.17
C PHE A 299 -2.29 14.10 12.10
N ASP A 300 -1.43 14.30 13.08
CA ASP A 300 -0.46 15.39 13.04
C ASP A 300 0.66 15.04 12.05
N MET A 301 0.69 15.77 10.93
CA MET A 301 1.68 15.63 9.88
C MET A 301 2.77 16.71 9.94
N ASN A 302 2.77 17.53 11.00
CA ASN A 302 3.72 18.64 11.13
C ASN A 302 5.09 18.20 11.66
N ASP A 303 5.20 17.00 12.21
CA ASP A 303 6.48 16.42 12.60
C ASP A 303 7.36 16.18 11.35
N GLU A 304 8.63 16.54 11.41
CA GLU A 304 9.59 16.31 10.33
C GLU A 304 9.69 14.82 9.93
N ALA A 305 9.56 13.92 10.89
CA ALA A 305 9.48 12.48 10.65
C ALA A 305 8.25 12.07 9.83
N CYS A 306 7.21 12.92 9.83
CA CYS A 306 5.93 12.69 9.16
C CYS A 306 5.80 13.44 7.82
N LYS A 307 6.80 14.25 7.42
CA LYS A 307 6.76 14.94 6.12
C LYS A 307 6.65 13.91 5.00
N PRO A 308 5.56 13.94 4.20
CA PRO A 308 5.38 13.00 3.11
C PRO A 308 6.55 13.14 2.15
N VAL A 309 7.17 12.02 1.83
CA VAL A 309 8.03 11.96 0.65
C VAL A 309 7.13 12.12 -0.56
N GLU A 310 7.42 13.08 -1.44
CA GLU A 310 6.68 13.18 -2.69
C GLU A 310 6.84 11.87 -3.46
N LEU A 311 5.77 11.07 -3.49
CA LEU A 311 5.68 9.99 -4.47
C LEU A 311 5.46 10.66 -5.82
N SER A 312 6.52 10.80 -6.62
CA SER A 312 6.30 11.10 -8.01
C SER A 312 5.66 9.85 -8.61
N THR A 313 4.37 9.91 -8.83
CA THR A 313 3.77 9.05 -9.82
C THR A 313 4.37 9.47 -11.15
N GLU A 314 5.08 8.56 -11.86
CA GLU A 314 5.07 8.68 -13.32
C GLU A 314 3.61 8.87 -13.68
N GLU A 315 3.28 9.99 -14.28
CA GLU A 315 1.91 10.21 -14.74
C GLU A 315 1.53 8.98 -15.57
N ASP A 316 0.60 8.22 -15.04
CA ASP A 316 0.04 7.08 -15.77
C ASP A 316 -0.40 7.62 -17.14
N PRO A 317 0.00 6.97 -18.26
CA PRO A 317 -0.38 7.45 -19.58
C PRO A 317 -1.86 7.81 -19.58
N THR A 318 -2.19 9.01 -20.02
CA THR A 318 -3.57 9.44 -20.10
C THR A 318 -4.39 8.36 -20.83
N ARG A 319 -5.69 8.32 -20.60
CA ARG A 319 -6.58 7.37 -21.30
C ARG A 319 -6.37 7.42 -22.82
N THR A 320 -6.14 8.61 -23.36
CA THR A 320 -5.89 8.84 -24.79
C THR A 320 -4.56 8.26 -25.24
N GLU A 321 -3.49 8.44 -24.48
CA GLU A 321 -2.17 7.86 -24.78
C GLU A 321 -2.21 6.33 -24.74
N ARG A 322 -2.89 5.77 -23.73
CA ARG A 322 -3.09 4.30 -23.64
C ARG A 322 -3.88 3.75 -24.84
N MET A 323 -4.89 4.47 -25.30
CA MET A 323 -5.63 4.10 -26.49
C MET A 323 -4.75 4.17 -27.75
N LEU A 324 -3.99 5.24 -27.91
CA LEU A 324 -3.09 5.43 -29.06
C LEU A 324 -2.01 4.33 -29.10
N ILE A 325 -1.34 4.08 -27.98
CA ILE A 325 -0.33 3.01 -27.87
C ILE A 325 -0.93 1.64 -28.22
N ARG A 326 -2.13 1.33 -27.71
CA ARG A 326 -2.81 0.07 -28.02
C ARG A 326 -3.18 -0.04 -29.49
N TYR A 327 -3.67 1.04 -30.08
CA TYR A 327 -4.04 1.07 -31.48
C TYR A 327 -2.84 0.88 -32.40
N LEU A 328 -1.75 1.61 -32.16
CA LEU A 328 -0.49 1.46 -32.91
C LEU A 328 0.10 0.06 -32.76
N THR A 329 0.06 -0.51 -31.56
CA THR A 329 0.52 -1.89 -31.33
C THR A 329 -0.34 -2.90 -32.08
N LYS A 330 -1.66 -2.68 -32.16
CA LYS A 330 -2.57 -3.54 -32.93
C LYS A 330 -2.24 -3.49 -34.43
N LEU A 331 -2.15 -2.28 -35.00
CA LEU A 331 -1.82 -2.09 -36.41
C LEU A 331 -0.49 -2.74 -36.80
N ARG A 332 0.51 -2.63 -35.93
CA ARG A 332 1.82 -3.26 -36.10
C ARG A 332 1.73 -4.78 -36.09
N ASN A 333 1.01 -5.36 -35.15
CA ASN A 333 0.83 -6.83 -35.05
C ASN A 333 0.03 -7.41 -36.21
N GLU A 334 -0.83 -6.60 -36.81
CA GLU A 334 -1.64 -6.99 -37.99
C GLU A 334 -0.92 -6.70 -39.32
N ASN A 335 0.34 -6.27 -39.31
CA ASN A 335 1.13 -5.85 -40.47
C ASN A 335 0.42 -4.81 -41.35
N GLN A 336 -0.38 -3.95 -40.74
CA GLN A 336 -1.15 -2.90 -41.41
C GLN A 336 -0.38 -1.58 -41.53
N LEU A 337 0.83 -1.49 -40.95
CA LEU A 337 1.70 -0.34 -41.04
C LEU A 337 2.75 -0.55 -42.14
N THR A 338 2.95 0.44 -42.98
CA THR A 338 4.12 0.53 -43.82
C THR A 338 5.37 0.75 -42.95
N LYS A 339 6.55 0.47 -43.50
CA LYS A 339 7.83 0.68 -42.77
C LYS A 339 7.97 2.13 -42.27
N ALA A 340 7.57 3.10 -43.08
CA ALA A 340 7.64 4.52 -42.68
C ALA A 340 6.65 4.88 -41.55
N GLU A 341 5.46 4.26 -41.54
CA GLU A 341 4.47 4.45 -40.46
C GLU A 341 4.88 3.72 -39.17
N ASP A 342 5.53 2.58 -39.25
CA ASP A 342 6.09 1.88 -38.10
C ASP A 342 7.24 2.67 -37.47
N ASP A 343 8.13 3.23 -38.28
CA ASP A 343 9.20 4.11 -37.85
C ASP A 343 8.62 5.39 -37.19
N ALA A 344 7.58 5.98 -37.78
CA ALA A 344 6.87 7.12 -37.17
C ALA A 344 6.19 6.78 -35.86
N ALA A 345 5.60 5.60 -35.75
CA ALA A 345 4.97 5.13 -34.51
C ALA A 345 6.02 4.92 -33.38
N ILE A 346 7.20 4.42 -33.73
CA ILE A 346 8.34 4.30 -32.80
C ILE A 346 8.77 5.68 -32.33
N THR A 347 8.94 6.64 -33.26
CA THR A 347 9.32 8.02 -32.96
C THR A 347 8.32 8.71 -32.04
N ILE A 348 7.02 8.52 -32.28
CA ILE A 348 5.94 9.06 -31.43
C ILE A 348 6.04 8.48 -30.02
N LYS A 349 6.27 7.17 -29.90
CA LYS A 349 6.43 6.49 -28.62
C LYS A 349 7.65 7.01 -27.84
N GLU A 350 8.77 7.18 -28.53
CA GLU A 350 9.99 7.75 -27.95
C GLU A 350 9.80 9.21 -27.55
N LEU A 351 9.08 10.00 -28.34
CA LEU A 351 8.76 11.37 -28.02
C LEU A 351 7.87 11.49 -26.76
N ILE A 352 6.84 10.65 -26.67
CA ILE A 352 6.00 10.56 -25.48
C ILE A 352 6.85 10.21 -24.26
N GLN A 353 7.77 9.26 -24.39
CA GLN A 353 8.67 8.87 -23.31
C GLN A 353 9.64 10.00 -22.92
N ARG A 354 10.16 10.74 -23.89
CA ARG A 354 11.02 11.92 -23.64
C ARG A 354 10.26 13.03 -22.93
N ILE A 355 9.06 13.36 -23.40
CA ILE A 355 8.20 14.38 -22.76
C ILE A 355 7.91 14.02 -21.29
N ARG A 356 7.72 12.75 -20.99
CA ARG A 356 7.50 12.27 -19.62
C ARG A 356 8.74 12.36 -18.74
N ASN A 357 9.91 12.16 -19.32
CA ASN A 357 11.18 12.19 -18.60
C ASN A 357 11.77 13.61 -18.52
N CYS A 358 11.19 14.61 -19.24
CA CYS A 358 11.60 15.99 -19.13
C CYS A 358 11.27 16.55 -17.75
N LYS A 359 12.24 17.22 -17.12
CA LYS A 359 12.01 18.00 -15.90
C LYS A 359 11.03 19.14 -16.18
N ILE A 360 10.31 19.59 -15.17
CA ILE A 360 9.32 20.68 -15.28
C ILE A 360 9.95 21.96 -15.90
N GLU A 361 11.22 22.20 -15.64
CA GLU A 361 12.00 23.31 -16.19
C GLU A 361 12.14 23.21 -17.72
N GLU A 362 12.47 22.04 -18.25
CA GLU A 362 12.56 21.79 -19.70
C GLU A 362 11.20 21.91 -20.40
N LEU A 363 10.11 21.50 -19.72
CA LEU A 363 8.75 21.70 -20.22
C LEU A 363 8.36 23.18 -20.28
N ASN A 364 8.81 23.99 -19.33
CA ASN A 364 8.60 25.43 -19.33
C ASN A 364 9.39 26.14 -20.44
N GLU A 365 10.64 25.71 -20.69
CA GLU A 365 11.44 26.19 -21.81
C GLU A 365 10.81 25.83 -23.16
N LEU A 366 10.30 24.61 -23.32
CA LEU A 366 9.56 24.19 -24.52
C LEU A 366 8.25 24.97 -24.72
N LYS A 367 7.55 25.31 -23.64
CA LYS A 367 6.36 26.17 -23.71
C LYS A 367 6.73 27.59 -24.17
N LEU A 368 7.76 28.18 -23.57
CA LEU A 368 8.28 29.49 -23.96
C LEU A 368 8.73 29.53 -25.41
N TYR A 369 9.44 28.51 -25.87
CA TYR A 369 9.87 28.37 -27.28
C TYR A 369 8.67 28.29 -28.23
N ASN A 370 7.66 27.48 -27.90
CA ASN A 370 6.45 27.40 -28.73
C ASN A 370 5.61 28.68 -28.73
N GLU A 371 5.59 29.43 -27.63
CA GLU A 371 4.94 30.76 -27.58
C GLU A 371 5.70 31.79 -28.41
N GLN A 372 7.04 31.72 -28.45
CA GLN A 372 7.86 32.58 -29.31
C GLN A 372 7.62 32.31 -30.79
N ILE A 373 7.50 31.05 -31.20
CA ILE A 373 7.17 30.67 -32.57
C ILE A 373 5.77 31.15 -32.95
N ARG A 374 4.79 31.04 -32.04
CA ARG A 374 3.43 31.52 -32.29
C ARG A 374 3.32 33.07 -32.39
N LYS A 375 4.18 33.81 -31.69
CA LYS A 375 4.24 35.26 -31.72
C LYS A 375 5.07 35.81 -32.89
N GLY A 376 5.89 34.97 -33.50
CA GLY A 376 6.70 35.31 -34.69
C GLY A 376 6.01 35.01 -36.02
N LYS A 377 4.73 34.66 -35.98
CA LYS A 377 3.79 34.62 -37.10
C LYS A 377 2.74 35.70 -36.94
#